data_7360ed2ea8893cfe61ecc27306420c1b
#
_entry.id   7360ed2ea8893cfe61ecc27306420c1b
#
_cell.length_a   1.000
_cell.length_b   1.000
_cell.length_c   1.000
_cell.angle_alpha   90.00
_cell.angle_beta   90.00
_cell.angle_gamma   90.00
#
_symmetry.space_group_name_H-M   'P 1'
#
loop_
_entity.id
_entity.type
_entity.pdbx_description
1 polymer ?
#
loop_
_entity_poly.entity_id
_entity_poly.type
_entity_poly.pdbx_seq_one_letter_code
_entity_poly.pdbx_strand_id
1 'polypeptide(L)'
;MDTGISRAFYQKHARKLSATHFELDAQAGKDERRGEASGNLQRTDLKFYVPDELGVYILQIVPDVATARTADSFLVSTRFKVLTLSLPDNKMEVVTVDSRSGQPISDATVSFYSTYNEKDRELVQTVTTDVGGKAVVEWNKAIRSYVARKGTDTAMMPQHIYLNRYYERGESRPEEHITLLTDRSLYRPGQTVYVKGIAYEQEADKAHVLAGKSYQICLLDVNRKELVQ
;
A
#
# COMPACT_ATOMS: atom_id res chain seq x y z
N MET A 1 10.78 2.00 -13.11
CA MET A 1 10.70 2.56 -11.74
C MET A 1 12.04 3.21 -11.46
N ASP A 2 12.04 4.50 -11.19
CA ASP A 2 13.27 5.19 -10.80
C ASP A 2 13.43 5.01 -9.29
N THR A 3 14.40 4.21 -8.88
CA THR A 3 14.62 3.85 -7.46
C THR A 3 15.29 4.96 -6.67
N GLY A 4 15.55 6.11 -7.28
CA GLY A 4 16.19 7.28 -6.64
C GLY A 4 17.65 7.08 -6.25
N ILE A 5 18.18 5.86 -6.28
CA ILE A 5 19.61 5.58 -6.07
C ILE A 5 20.29 5.65 -7.41
N SER A 6 21.25 6.57 -7.57
CA SER A 6 21.94 6.72 -8.84
C SER A 6 22.73 5.46 -9.19
N ARG A 7 22.72 5.07 -10.47
CA ARG A 7 23.50 3.93 -10.97
C ARG A 7 24.98 4.03 -10.58
N ALA A 8 25.52 5.24 -10.51
CA ALA A 8 26.88 5.50 -10.09
C ALA A 8 27.15 5.14 -8.62
N PHE A 9 26.14 5.27 -7.73
CA PHE A 9 26.29 4.93 -6.33
C PHE A 9 26.53 3.44 -6.13
N TYR A 10 25.64 2.58 -6.64
CA TYR A 10 25.82 1.14 -6.44
C TYR A 10 26.93 0.55 -7.29
N GLN A 11 27.28 1.12 -8.44
CA GLN A 11 28.50 0.71 -9.15
C GLN A 11 29.76 0.91 -8.31
N LYS A 12 29.78 1.93 -7.46
CA LYS A 12 30.88 2.21 -6.55
C LYS A 12 30.90 1.35 -5.28
N HIS A 13 29.71 1.00 -4.77
CA HIS A 13 29.55 0.42 -3.43
C HIS A 13 29.05 -1.03 -3.43
N ALA A 14 28.45 -1.50 -4.51
CA ALA A 14 27.94 -2.85 -4.60
C ALA A 14 29.05 -3.84 -5.02
N ARG A 15 29.03 -5.02 -4.40
CA ARG A 15 29.88 -6.16 -4.79
C ARG A 15 29.06 -7.13 -5.63
N LYS A 16 29.56 -7.53 -6.79
CA LYS A 16 28.94 -8.58 -7.60
C LYS A 16 29.03 -9.91 -6.85
N LEU A 17 27.88 -10.53 -6.61
CA LEU A 17 27.77 -11.84 -5.94
C LEU A 17 27.70 -12.98 -6.95
N SER A 18 26.87 -12.85 -7.96
CA SER A 18 26.68 -13.85 -9.00
C SER A 18 26.23 -13.21 -10.30
N ALA A 19 26.34 -13.93 -11.40
CA ALA A 19 25.67 -13.61 -12.66
C ALA A 19 25.28 -14.91 -13.34
N THR A 20 24.11 -14.91 -13.94
CA THR A 20 23.59 -16.02 -14.74
C THR A 20 23.15 -15.49 -16.08
N HIS A 21 23.51 -16.17 -17.15
CA HIS A 21 22.98 -15.90 -18.48
C HIS A 21 21.73 -16.75 -18.70
N PHE A 22 20.69 -16.17 -19.32
CA PHE A 22 19.49 -16.88 -19.72
C PHE A 22 19.00 -16.35 -21.06
N GLU A 23 18.40 -17.21 -21.83
CA GLU A 23 17.76 -16.86 -23.08
C GLU A 23 16.25 -16.68 -22.84
N LEU A 24 15.67 -15.64 -23.46
CA LEU A 24 14.23 -15.45 -23.45
C LEU A 24 13.59 -16.36 -24.50
N ASP A 25 12.74 -17.28 -24.08
CA ASP A 25 11.97 -18.10 -25.00
C ASP A 25 10.94 -17.24 -25.73
N ALA A 26 11.09 -17.08 -27.03
CA ALA A 26 10.20 -16.28 -27.88
C ALA A 26 8.74 -16.81 -27.93
N GLN A 27 8.51 -18.03 -27.45
CA GLN A 27 7.17 -18.65 -27.42
C GLN A 27 6.48 -18.59 -26.06
N ALA A 28 7.19 -18.22 -24.99
CA ALA A 28 6.63 -18.14 -23.65
C ALA A 28 5.79 -16.87 -23.47
N GLY A 29 4.49 -17.03 -23.54
CA GLY A 29 3.55 -16.07 -22.97
C GLY A 29 2.71 -15.26 -23.94
N LYS A 30 1.75 -15.90 -24.58
CA LYS A 30 0.51 -15.20 -24.94
C LYS A 30 -0.33 -15.08 -23.66
N ASP A 31 -0.38 -13.89 -23.07
CA ASP A 31 -1.31 -13.61 -21.97
C ASP A 31 -2.72 -13.46 -22.56
N GLU A 32 -3.48 -14.53 -22.54
CA GLU A 32 -4.85 -14.59 -23.04
C GLU A 32 -5.84 -13.68 -22.30
N ARG A 33 -5.40 -13.05 -21.19
CA ARG A 33 -6.24 -12.21 -20.34
C ARG A 33 -6.29 -10.74 -20.74
N ARG A 34 -5.45 -10.30 -21.65
CA ARG A 34 -5.44 -8.93 -22.17
C ARG A 34 -5.75 -8.94 -23.64
N GLY A 35 -6.91 -8.40 -24.00
CA GLY A 35 -7.37 -8.32 -25.39
C GLY A 35 -6.34 -7.69 -26.34
N GLU A 36 -6.57 -7.83 -27.63
CA GLU A 36 -5.71 -7.59 -28.80
C GLU A 36 -4.90 -6.26 -28.86
N ALA A 37 -5.01 -5.37 -27.88
CA ALA A 37 -4.36 -4.06 -27.86
C ALA A 37 -3.03 -4.02 -27.07
N SER A 38 -2.61 -5.09 -26.39
CA SER A 38 -1.28 -5.13 -25.73
C SER A 38 -0.31 -5.85 -26.67
N GLY A 39 0.55 -5.09 -27.33
CA GLY A 39 1.61 -5.64 -28.19
C GLY A 39 2.34 -6.81 -27.55
N ASN A 40 3.11 -7.58 -28.32
CA ASN A 40 3.83 -8.81 -27.99
C ASN A 40 4.66 -8.75 -26.69
N LEU A 41 3.98 -8.63 -25.53
CA LEU A 41 4.64 -8.70 -24.22
C LEU A 41 4.87 -10.17 -23.90
N GLN A 42 6.13 -10.56 -23.85
CA GLN A 42 6.54 -11.87 -23.40
C GLN A 42 6.84 -11.80 -21.89
N ARG A 43 6.35 -12.79 -21.17
CA ARG A 43 6.62 -12.95 -19.74
C ARG A 43 7.49 -14.18 -19.53
N THR A 44 8.61 -13.98 -18.84
CA THR A 44 9.48 -15.05 -18.42
C THR A 44 9.66 -14.98 -16.91
N ASP A 45 9.43 -16.09 -16.21
CA ASP A 45 9.62 -16.21 -14.78
C ASP A 45 11.05 -16.73 -14.51
N LEU A 46 11.86 -15.91 -13.87
CA LEU A 46 13.23 -16.24 -13.52
C LEU A 46 13.34 -16.60 -12.05
N LYS A 47 14.07 -17.68 -11.75
CA LYS A 47 14.41 -18.07 -10.38
C LYS A 47 15.89 -17.73 -10.12
N PHE A 48 16.14 -17.04 -9.02
CA PHE A 48 17.50 -16.73 -8.60
C PHE A 48 17.62 -16.94 -7.08
N TYR A 49 18.84 -17.24 -6.67
CA TYR A 49 19.17 -17.43 -5.26
C TYR A 49 19.43 -16.07 -4.60
N VAL A 50 18.71 -15.80 -3.50
CA VAL A 50 18.98 -14.68 -2.61
C VAL A 50 19.82 -15.20 -1.44
N PRO A 51 20.98 -14.62 -1.14
CA PRO A 51 21.78 -15.04 0.01
C PRO A 51 21.01 -14.91 1.32
N ASP A 52 21.26 -15.80 2.28
CA ASP A 52 20.65 -15.76 3.61
C ASP A 52 21.20 -14.63 4.50
N GLU A 53 22.23 -13.95 4.04
CA GLU A 53 22.81 -12.80 4.73
C GLU A 53 21.85 -11.60 4.70
N LEU A 54 21.83 -10.87 5.82
CA LEU A 54 21.05 -9.64 5.92
C LEU A 54 21.68 -8.55 5.08
N GLY A 55 20.86 -7.80 4.35
CA GLY A 55 21.39 -6.69 3.55
C GLY A 55 20.46 -6.24 2.43
N VAL A 56 20.95 -5.27 1.69
CA VAL A 56 20.29 -4.74 0.50
C VAL A 56 20.99 -5.30 -0.73
N TYR A 57 20.24 -5.94 -1.59
CA TYR A 57 20.72 -6.54 -2.83
C TYR A 57 20.15 -5.80 -4.03
N ILE A 58 20.90 -5.78 -5.10
CA ILE A 58 20.48 -5.22 -6.38
C ILE A 58 20.42 -6.37 -7.39
N LEU A 59 19.24 -6.62 -7.91
CA LEU A 59 19.05 -7.47 -9.06
C LEU A 59 19.11 -6.60 -10.30
N GLN A 60 20.07 -6.92 -11.19
CA GLN A 60 20.24 -6.20 -12.43
C GLN A 60 20.06 -7.16 -13.62
N ILE A 61 19.19 -6.77 -14.55
CA ILE A 61 19.01 -7.48 -15.82
C ILE A 61 19.66 -6.64 -16.91
N VAL A 62 20.71 -7.18 -17.51
CA VAL A 62 21.46 -6.53 -18.57
C VAL A 62 21.18 -7.26 -19.88
N PRO A 63 20.49 -6.64 -20.83
CA PRO A 63 20.26 -7.26 -22.13
C PRO A 63 21.56 -7.27 -22.97
N ASP A 64 21.76 -8.32 -23.77
CA ASP A 64 22.89 -8.41 -24.71
C ASP A 64 22.76 -7.49 -25.93
N VAL A 65 21.57 -6.88 -26.09
CA VAL A 65 21.27 -5.98 -27.20
C VAL A 65 21.53 -4.54 -26.80
N ALA A 66 22.39 -3.84 -27.50
CA ALA A 66 22.79 -2.47 -27.17
C ALA A 66 21.66 -1.44 -27.16
N THR A 67 20.55 -1.69 -27.85
CA THR A 67 19.38 -0.81 -27.90
C THR A 67 18.42 -1.01 -26.74
N ALA A 68 18.54 -2.11 -25.99
CA ALA A 68 17.68 -2.40 -24.86
C ALA A 68 18.22 -1.80 -23.55
N ARG A 69 17.31 -1.41 -22.67
CA ARG A 69 17.68 -0.78 -21.40
C ARG A 69 17.90 -1.84 -20.31
N THR A 70 18.93 -1.64 -19.51
CA THR A 70 19.14 -2.38 -18.26
C THR A 70 17.99 -2.11 -17.30
N ALA A 71 17.50 -3.16 -16.66
CA ALA A 71 16.48 -3.07 -15.59
C ALA A 71 17.13 -3.43 -14.25
N ASP A 72 16.83 -2.64 -13.22
CA ASP A 72 17.32 -2.84 -11.87
C ASP A 72 16.15 -3.00 -10.91
N SER A 73 16.31 -3.84 -9.89
CA SER A 73 15.37 -3.97 -8.77
C SER A 73 16.12 -4.15 -7.46
N PHE A 74 15.59 -3.60 -6.38
CA PHE A 74 16.16 -3.77 -5.05
C PHE A 74 15.44 -4.89 -4.32
N LEU A 75 16.23 -5.68 -3.59
CA LEU A 75 15.78 -6.72 -2.70
C LEU A 75 16.37 -6.45 -1.33
N VAL A 76 15.55 -6.52 -0.30
CA VAL A 76 16.00 -6.35 1.08
C VAL A 76 15.82 -7.67 1.82
N SER A 77 16.96 -8.26 2.23
CA SER A 77 16.98 -9.41 3.13
C SER A 77 17.01 -8.90 4.56
N THR A 78 15.92 -9.09 5.30
CA THR A 78 15.76 -8.64 6.67
C THR A 78 14.92 -9.64 7.46
N ARG A 79 15.16 -9.75 8.76
CA ARG A 79 14.40 -10.61 9.68
C ARG A 79 13.12 -9.96 10.19
N PHE A 80 12.94 -8.67 9.97
CA PHE A 80 11.75 -7.99 10.46
C PHE A 80 11.04 -7.17 9.40
N LYS A 81 9.78 -6.91 9.64
CA LYS A 81 8.92 -6.05 8.82
C LYS A 81 8.48 -4.84 9.62
N VAL A 82 8.27 -3.76 8.89
CA VAL A 82 7.65 -2.55 9.42
C VAL A 82 6.28 -2.41 8.78
N LEU A 83 5.26 -2.32 9.62
CA LEU A 83 3.89 -2.03 9.22
C LEU A 83 3.57 -0.61 9.64
N THR A 84 2.79 0.08 8.84
CA THR A 84 2.33 1.44 9.14
C THR A 84 0.81 1.48 9.08
N LEU A 85 0.19 2.03 10.12
CA LEU A 85 -1.27 2.19 10.21
C LEU A 85 -1.60 3.66 10.42
N SER A 86 -2.57 4.16 9.67
CA SER A 86 -3.11 5.49 9.90
C SER A 86 -3.95 5.49 11.17
N LEU A 87 -3.71 6.44 12.05
CA LEU A 87 -4.49 6.70 13.24
C LEU A 87 -5.28 8.01 13.08
N PRO A 88 -6.34 8.23 13.88
CA PRO A 88 -6.98 9.53 14.03
C PRO A 88 -5.98 10.62 14.43
N ASP A 89 -6.40 11.88 14.35
CA ASP A 89 -5.62 13.05 14.77
C ASP A 89 -4.27 13.19 14.05
N ASN A 90 -4.24 12.84 12.77
CA ASN A 90 -3.06 12.99 11.92
C ASN A 90 -1.84 12.25 12.46
N LYS A 91 -2.05 11.06 13.02
CA LYS A 91 -1.00 10.20 13.55
C LYS A 91 -0.83 8.93 12.71
N MET A 92 0.32 8.32 12.86
CA MET A 92 0.66 7.04 12.26
C MET A 92 1.26 6.12 13.33
N GLU A 93 0.71 4.93 13.49
CA GLU A 93 1.34 3.88 14.27
C GLU A 93 2.32 3.10 13.39
N VAL A 94 3.49 2.88 13.90
CA VAL A 94 4.51 2.01 13.32
C VAL A 94 4.59 0.75 14.16
N VAL A 95 4.56 -0.41 13.52
CA VAL A 95 4.68 -1.70 14.19
C VAL A 95 5.81 -2.49 13.56
N THR A 96 6.77 -2.92 14.36
CA THR A 96 7.87 -3.77 13.93
C THR A 96 7.66 -5.19 14.43
N VAL A 97 7.71 -6.15 13.49
CA VAL A 97 7.47 -7.56 13.79
C VAL A 97 8.51 -8.44 13.10
N ASP A 98 8.84 -9.54 13.73
CA ASP A 98 9.63 -10.60 13.10
C ASP A 98 8.92 -11.14 11.85
N SER A 99 9.65 -11.25 10.75
CA SER A 99 9.06 -11.55 9.43
C SER A 99 8.54 -12.98 9.31
N ARG A 100 8.94 -13.89 10.20
CA ARG A 100 8.53 -15.32 10.20
C ARG A 100 7.47 -15.61 11.25
N SER A 101 7.72 -15.17 12.49
CA SER A 101 6.85 -15.48 13.63
C SER A 101 5.74 -14.46 13.87
N GLY A 102 5.87 -13.23 13.32
CA GLY A 102 4.96 -12.13 13.61
C GLY A 102 5.11 -11.56 15.03
N GLN A 103 6.08 -12.04 15.82
CA GLN A 103 6.31 -11.51 17.17
C GLN A 103 6.80 -10.07 17.12
N PRO A 104 6.40 -9.23 18.08
CA PRO A 104 6.84 -7.84 18.12
C PRO A 104 8.36 -7.73 18.34
N ILE A 105 8.96 -6.72 17.71
CA ILE A 105 10.37 -6.39 17.88
C ILE A 105 10.49 -5.02 18.55
N SER A 106 10.97 -5.03 19.79
CA SER A 106 11.24 -3.82 20.58
C SER A 106 12.53 -3.13 20.15
N ASP A 107 12.69 -1.89 20.56
CA ASP A 107 13.91 -1.07 20.38
C ASP A 107 14.41 -1.01 18.94
N ALA A 108 13.53 -1.15 17.95
CA ALA A 108 13.84 -0.88 16.57
C ALA A 108 13.76 0.63 16.33
N THR A 109 14.81 1.20 15.77
CA THR A 109 14.84 2.62 15.40
C THR A 109 14.28 2.79 14.00
N VAL A 110 13.22 3.59 13.84
CA VAL A 110 12.59 3.89 12.56
C VAL A 110 12.77 5.35 12.22
N SER A 111 13.55 5.63 11.19
CA SER A 111 13.84 6.98 10.69
C SER A 111 13.04 7.27 9.43
N PHE A 112 12.30 8.36 9.42
CA PHE A 112 11.47 8.82 8.31
C PHE A 112 12.15 9.95 7.56
N TYR A 113 11.97 9.95 6.25
CA TYR A 113 12.67 10.87 5.35
C TYR A 113 11.71 11.55 4.37
N SER A 114 12.09 12.76 3.93
CA SER A 114 11.32 13.61 2.99
C SER A 114 11.28 13.08 1.58
N THR A 115 12.26 12.28 1.19
CA THR A 115 12.35 11.62 -0.11
C THR A 115 13.07 10.28 0.03
N TYR A 116 13.02 9.45 -0.98
CA TYR A 116 13.87 8.28 -1.12
C TYR A 116 15.13 8.59 -1.97
N ASN A 117 15.18 9.75 -2.64
CA ASN A 117 16.36 10.19 -3.36
C ASN A 117 17.46 10.61 -2.38
N GLU A 118 18.59 9.93 -2.41
CA GLU A 118 19.66 10.08 -1.44
C GLU A 118 20.28 11.49 -1.42
N LYS A 119 20.29 12.20 -2.56
CA LYS A 119 20.88 13.53 -2.66
C LYS A 119 20.09 14.62 -1.94
N ASP A 120 18.76 14.45 -1.90
CA ASP A 120 17.85 15.47 -1.35
C ASP A 120 17.15 14.96 -0.09
N ARG A 121 17.71 13.93 0.51
CA ARG A 121 17.11 13.18 1.60
C ARG A 121 17.32 13.87 2.92
N GLU A 122 16.25 14.42 3.47
CA GLU A 122 16.24 15.03 4.80
C GLU A 122 15.56 14.10 5.81
N LEU A 123 16.14 13.99 6.97
CA LEU A 123 15.54 13.29 8.11
C LEU A 123 14.39 14.15 8.65
N VAL A 124 13.18 13.61 8.61
CA VAL A 124 11.98 14.29 9.13
C VAL A 124 11.76 13.96 10.61
N GLN A 125 11.82 12.67 10.96
CA GLN A 125 11.58 12.21 12.33
C GLN A 125 12.22 10.84 12.55
N THR A 126 12.58 10.55 13.80
CA THR A 126 13.03 9.21 14.23
C THR A 126 12.25 8.80 15.46
N VAL A 127 11.81 7.54 15.50
CA VAL A 127 11.13 6.92 16.63
C VAL A 127 11.76 5.58 16.97
N THR A 128 11.60 5.15 18.22
CA THR A 128 12.03 3.83 18.67
C THR A 128 10.80 3.06 19.15
N THR A 129 10.69 1.81 18.74
CA THR A 129 9.55 0.97 19.11
C THR A 129 9.66 0.46 20.55
N ASP A 130 8.52 0.39 21.22
CA ASP A 130 8.37 -0.09 22.59
C ASP A 130 8.46 -1.63 22.70
N VAL A 131 8.18 -2.18 23.86
CA VAL A 131 8.20 -3.63 24.14
C VAL A 131 7.17 -4.40 23.31
N GLY A 132 6.11 -3.75 22.85
CA GLY A 132 5.12 -4.29 21.94
C GLY A 132 5.48 -4.10 20.46
N GLY A 133 6.68 -3.63 20.16
CA GLY A 133 7.11 -3.33 18.79
C GLY A 133 6.44 -2.11 18.16
N LYS A 134 5.86 -1.20 18.96
CA LYS A 134 5.04 -0.08 18.50
C LYS A 134 5.68 1.26 18.75
N ALA A 135 5.44 2.22 17.86
CA ALA A 135 5.72 3.63 18.07
C ALA A 135 4.67 4.47 17.35
N VAL A 136 4.35 5.64 17.89
CA VAL A 136 3.43 6.60 17.28
C VAL A 136 4.23 7.78 16.73
N VAL A 137 3.90 8.19 15.53
CA VAL A 137 4.55 9.27 14.79
C VAL A 137 3.49 10.32 14.46
N GLU A 138 3.81 11.60 14.68
CA GLU A 138 3.02 12.70 14.13
C GLU A 138 3.20 12.69 12.61
N TRP A 139 2.07 12.61 11.89
CA TRP A 139 2.14 12.58 10.44
C TRP A 139 2.57 13.93 9.88
N ASN A 140 3.63 13.90 9.11
CA ASN A 140 4.12 15.06 8.37
C ASN A 140 4.01 14.81 6.86
N LYS A 141 3.47 15.79 6.11
CA LYS A 141 3.36 15.75 4.64
C LYS A 141 4.71 15.52 3.95
N ALA A 142 5.82 15.85 4.61
CA ALA A 142 7.15 15.61 4.10
C ALA A 142 7.56 14.12 4.12
N ILE A 143 6.96 13.27 4.96
CA ILE A 143 7.34 11.85 5.04
C ILE A 143 7.04 11.13 3.73
N ARG A 144 8.07 10.52 3.13
CA ARG A 144 7.98 9.77 1.87
C ARG A 144 8.55 8.35 1.97
N SER A 145 9.53 8.14 2.85
CA SER A 145 10.18 6.86 3.02
C SER A 145 10.62 6.65 4.46
N TYR A 146 10.95 5.41 4.80
CA TYR A 146 11.58 5.09 6.09
C TYR A 146 12.75 4.13 5.92
N VAL A 147 13.62 4.13 6.92
CA VAL A 147 14.62 3.11 7.19
C VAL A 147 14.51 2.70 8.64
N ALA A 148 14.29 1.43 8.88
CA ALA A 148 14.25 0.86 10.21
C ALA A 148 15.49 0.01 10.48
N ARG A 149 16.02 0.06 11.72
CA ARG A 149 17.22 -0.68 12.11
C ARG A 149 17.01 -1.34 13.47
N LYS A 150 17.51 -2.57 13.56
CA LYS A 150 17.65 -3.31 14.82
C LYS A 150 19.01 -4.02 14.82
N GLY A 151 19.96 -3.51 15.61
CA GLY A 151 21.36 -3.97 15.52
C GLY A 151 21.93 -3.77 14.12
N THR A 152 22.39 -4.84 13.50
CA THR A 152 22.93 -4.84 12.12
C THR A 152 21.84 -5.03 11.05
N ASP A 153 20.62 -5.40 11.46
CA ASP A 153 19.52 -5.63 10.52
C ASP A 153 18.88 -4.31 10.10
N THR A 154 18.57 -4.21 8.81
CA THR A 154 17.96 -3.01 8.24
C THR A 154 16.79 -3.41 7.37
N ALA A 155 15.63 -2.88 7.70
CA ALA A 155 14.45 -2.90 6.86
C ALA A 155 14.24 -1.52 6.25
N MET A 156 14.02 -1.47 4.95
CA MET A 156 13.74 -0.21 4.25
C MET A 156 12.60 -0.39 3.28
N MET A 157 11.90 0.69 3.02
CA MET A 157 10.86 0.68 2.03
C MET A 157 11.45 1.05 0.67
N PRO A 158 11.37 0.18 -0.34
CA PRO A 158 11.90 0.45 -1.67
C PRO A 158 10.99 1.40 -2.49
N GLN A 159 9.84 1.77 -1.97
CA GLN A 159 8.83 2.59 -2.64
C GLN A 159 8.31 3.69 -1.70
N HIS A 160 7.59 4.67 -2.27
CA HIS A 160 6.91 5.69 -1.48
C HIS A 160 5.95 5.10 -0.44
N ILE A 161 5.95 5.66 0.75
CA ILE A 161 4.87 5.45 1.71
C ILE A 161 3.62 6.13 1.13
N TYR A 162 2.76 5.34 0.52
CA TYR A 162 1.39 5.76 0.27
C TYR A 162 0.58 5.41 1.53
N LEU A 163 0.56 6.31 2.49
CA LEU A 163 -0.53 6.23 3.44
C LEU A 163 -1.79 6.57 2.62
N ASN A 164 -2.73 5.63 2.55
CA ASN A 164 -4.08 5.99 2.21
C ASN A 164 -4.49 7.06 3.21
N ARG A 165 -4.30 8.32 2.83
CA ARG A 165 -4.94 9.39 3.56
C ARG A 165 -6.43 9.05 3.53
N TYR A 166 -7.00 8.85 4.69
CA TYR A 166 -8.29 9.48 4.88
C TYR A 166 -8.04 10.91 4.45
N TYR A 167 -8.53 11.26 3.27
CA TYR A 167 -8.45 12.63 2.81
C TYR A 167 -8.81 13.49 4.02
N GLU A 168 -7.93 14.46 4.37
CA GLU A 168 -8.41 15.61 5.10
C GLU A 168 -9.59 16.07 4.26
N ARG A 169 -10.78 15.61 4.57
CA ARG A 169 -12.00 16.22 4.09
C ARG A 169 -11.83 17.65 4.55
N GLY A 170 -11.65 18.55 3.60
CA GLY A 170 -11.67 19.97 3.92
C GLY A 170 -12.87 20.19 4.80
N GLU A 171 -12.77 21.07 5.80
CA GLU A 171 -13.71 21.31 6.89
C GLU A 171 -14.94 20.41 6.79
N SER A 172 -14.96 19.35 7.59
CA SER A 172 -16.00 18.33 7.54
C SER A 172 -17.33 19.03 7.77
N ARG A 173 -18.07 19.21 6.68
CA ARG A 173 -19.44 19.70 6.81
C ARG A 173 -20.31 18.53 7.22
N PRO A 174 -21.24 18.73 8.15
CA PRO A 174 -22.22 17.70 8.47
C PRO A 174 -22.94 17.24 7.21
N GLU A 175 -22.90 15.95 6.91
CA GLU A 175 -23.59 15.34 5.78
C GLU A 175 -24.67 14.39 6.29
N GLU A 176 -25.90 14.55 5.78
CA GLU A 176 -26.99 13.64 6.11
C GLU A 176 -26.91 12.38 5.25
N HIS A 177 -26.99 11.23 5.88
CA HIS A 177 -26.97 9.92 5.24
C HIS A 177 -28.19 9.10 5.67
N ILE A 178 -28.64 8.23 4.75
CA ILE A 178 -29.68 7.24 5.05
C ILE A 178 -29.16 5.86 4.64
N THR A 179 -29.15 4.93 5.58
CA THR A 179 -28.89 3.53 5.31
C THR A 179 -30.21 2.78 5.29
N LEU A 180 -30.51 2.11 4.17
CA LEU A 180 -31.70 1.28 4.03
C LEU A 180 -31.32 -0.19 4.23
N LEU A 181 -32.09 -0.88 5.05
CA LEU A 181 -31.99 -2.30 5.34
C LEU A 181 -33.29 -2.99 4.95
N THR A 182 -33.18 -4.13 4.27
CA THR A 182 -34.31 -4.99 3.96
C THR A 182 -34.23 -6.29 4.75
N ASP A 183 -35.36 -6.90 5.03
CA ASP A 183 -35.45 -8.17 5.79
C ASP A 183 -34.83 -9.36 4.99
N ARG A 184 -34.69 -9.23 3.66
CA ARG A 184 -34.12 -10.26 2.77
C ARG A 184 -33.36 -9.62 1.62
N SER A 185 -32.47 -10.38 1.02
CA SER A 185 -31.76 -9.97 -0.19
C SER A 185 -32.51 -10.32 -1.49
N LEU A 186 -33.47 -11.28 -1.47
CA LEU A 186 -34.20 -11.77 -2.62
C LEU A 186 -35.68 -11.94 -2.27
N TYR A 187 -36.54 -11.52 -3.17
CA TYR A 187 -37.99 -11.61 -3.05
C TYR A 187 -38.60 -12.26 -4.30
N ARG A 188 -39.67 -13.01 -4.11
CA ARG A 188 -40.50 -13.50 -5.20
C ARG A 188 -41.58 -12.47 -5.55
N PRO A 189 -42.08 -12.44 -6.77
CA PRO A 189 -43.20 -11.56 -7.13
C PRO A 189 -44.37 -11.72 -6.16
N GLY A 190 -44.94 -10.60 -5.72
CA GLY A 190 -46.05 -10.57 -4.77
C GLY A 190 -45.69 -10.67 -3.29
N GLN A 191 -44.42 -10.81 -2.93
CA GLN A 191 -44.03 -10.78 -1.52
C GLN A 191 -43.91 -9.34 -0.99
N THR A 192 -44.22 -9.16 0.26
CA THR A 192 -44.04 -7.90 0.98
C THR A 192 -42.56 -7.70 1.31
N VAL A 193 -42.03 -6.53 1.03
CA VAL A 193 -40.67 -6.09 1.38
C VAL A 193 -40.78 -5.21 2.66
N TYR A 194 -40.08 -5.65 3.70
CA TYR A 194 -39.95 -4.82 4.91
C TYR A 194 -38.65 -4.04 4.82
N VAL A 195 -38.76 -2.72 4.94
CA VAL A 195 -37.60 -1.80 4.82
C VAL A 195 -37.45 -1.04 6.14
N LYS A 196 -36.22 -0.95 6.64
CA LYS A 196 -35.83 -0.11 7.76
C LYS A 196 -34.84 0.94 7.27
N GLY A 197 -35.14 2.22 7.49
CA GLY A 197 -34.24 3.34 7.26
C GLY A 197 -33.57 3.79 8.55
N ILE A 198 -32.29 4.05 8.52
CA ILE A 198 -31.54 4.71 9.59
C ILE A 198 -30.98 5.99 9.00
N ALA A 199 -31.53 7.13 9.41
CA ALA A 199 -31.02 8.44 9.02
C ALA A 199 -30.02 8.92 10.08
N TYR A 200 -28.88 9.41 9.64
CA TYR A 200 -27.86 9.94 10.53
C TYR A 200 -27.08 11.07 9.84
N GLU A 201 -26.58 11.97 10.66
CA GLU A 201 -25.64 13.01 10.25
C GLU A 201 -24.24 12.56 10.61
N GLN A 202 -23.33 12.65 9.66
CA GLN A 202 -21.93 12.34 9.86
C GLN A 202 -21.09 13.60 9.71
N GLU A 203 -20.30 13.88 10.75
CA GLU A 203 -19.30 14.95 10.74
C GLU A 203 -17.95 14.35 11.16
N ALA A 204 -16.99 14.33 10.27
CA ALA A 204 -15.70 13.63 10.45
C ALA A 204 -15.93 12.15 10.85
N ASP A 205 -15.47 11.75 12.03
CA ASP A 205 -15.57 10.39 12.56
C ASP A 205 -16.77 10.18 13.49
N LYS A 206 -17.64 11.19 13.64
CA LYS A 206 -18.81 11.11 14.52
C LYS A 206 -20.08 10.99 13.69
N ALA A 207 -20.95 10.09 14.10
CA ALA A 207 -22.28 9.94 13.51
C ALA A 207 -23.36 10.08 14.58
N HIS A 208 -24.39 10.86 14.29
CA HIS A 208 -25.53 11.07 15.17
C HIS A 208 -26.82 10.68 14.46
N VAL A 209 -27.62 9.80 15.07
CA VAL A 209 -28.92 9.40 14.51
C VAL A 209 -29.85 10.61 14.51
N LEU A 210 -30.48 10.87 13.36
CA LEU A 210 -31.44 11.92 13.19
C LEU A 210 -32.84 11.39 13.55
N ALA A 211 -33.42 11.93 14.63
CA ALA A 211 -34.76 11.60 15.06
C ALA A 211 -35.77 12.67 14.59
N GLY A 212 -37.01 12.27 14.35
CA GLY A 212 -38.13 13.19 14.06
C GLY A 212 -38.13 13.81 12.67
N LYS A 213 -37.26 13.36 11.75
CA LYS A 213 -37.27 13.76 10.34
C LYS A 213 -38.12 12.79 9.50
N SER A 214 -38.78 13.32 8.48
CA SER A 214 -39.54 12.53 7.51
C SER A 214 -38.76 12.38 6.22
N TYR A 215 -38.74 11.16 5.68
CA TYR A 215 -38.05 10.82 4.42
C TYR A 215 -39.02 10.09 3.51
N GLN A 216 -38.90 10.33 2.22
CA GLN A 216 -39.65 9.63 1.19
C GLN A 216 -38.80 8.47 0.66
N ILE A 217 -39.38 7.29 0.58
CA ILE A 217 -38.77 6.10 0.04
C ILE A 217 -39.49 5.70 -1.23
N CYS A 218 -38.79 5.59 -2.36
CA CYS A 218 -39.35 5.19 -3.64
C CYS A 218 -38.76 3.84 -4.06
N LEU A 219 -39.61 2.96 -4.58
CA LEU A 219 -39.14 1.76 -5.27
C LEU A 219 -38.99 2.08 -6.77
N LEU A 220 -37.80 1.87 -7.31
CA LEU A 220 -37.49 2.11 -8.71
C LEU A 220 -37.22 0.80 -9.44
N ASP A 221 -37.53 0.74 -10.72
CA ASP A 221 -37.10 -0.35 -11.61
C ASP A 221 -35.63 -0.17 -12.06
N VAL A 222 -35.13 -1.13 -12.86
CA VAL A 222 -33.77 -1.08 -13.39
C VAL A 222 -33.48 0.13 -14.29
N ASN A 223 -34.53 0.77 -14.84
CA ASN A 223 -34.44 1.97 -15.65
C ASN A 223 -34.65 3.24 -14.84
N ARG A 224 -34.69 3.13 -13.50
CA ARG A 224 -34.98 4.22 -12.54
C ARG A 224 -36.39 4.80 -12.65
N LYS A 225 -37.33 4.04 -13.22
CA LYS A 225 -38.75 4.42 -13.22
C LYS A 225 -39.36 4.09 -11.87
N GLU A 226 -40.05 5.05 -11.28
CA GLU A 226 -40.74 4.88 -10.00
C GLU A 226 -41.92 3.88 -10.17
N LEU A 227 -41.91 2.86 -9.30
CA LEU A 227 -42.95 1.83 -9.24
C LEU A 227 -43.94 2.09 -8.10
N VAL A 228 -43.42 2.49 -6.95
CA VAL A 228 -44.18 2.74 -5.73
C VAL A 228 -43.45 3.85 -4.92
N GLN A 229 -44.24 4.72 -4.33
CA GLN A 229 -43.80 5.80 -3.45
C GLN A 229 -44.30 5.57 -2.03
#